data_5da495e62479ae070d6db0dc4da9e788
#
_entry.id   5da495e62479ae070d6db0dc4da9e788
#
_cell.length_a   1.000
_cell.length_b   1.000
_cell.length_c   1.000
_cell.angle_alpha   90.00
_cell.angle_beta   90.00
_cell.angle_gamma   90.00
#
_symmetry.space_group_name_H-M   'P 1'
#
loop_
_entity.id
_entity.type
_entity.pdbx_description
1 polymer ?
#
loop_
_entity_poly.entity_id
_entity_poly.type
_entity_poly.pdbx_seq_one_letter_code
_entity_poly.pdbx_strand_id
1 'polypeptide(L)'
;MNSRRLIATLVYCGWVLLLALGIHAPQGAAGQVVSGMYKVTETTDLGTQVRVTLQIRLMNAGEDTIFVTQARLRGFPHSGRSEDKPAHVILEPHGSSEFTQEFTLAKQEYELWSKGARPHLGLNVQVGGGAATTITIPLMQRPGLR
;
A
#
# COMPACT_ATOMS: atom_id res chain seq x y z
N MET A 1 -64.94 28.09 -7.12
CA MET A 1 -64.84 26.78 -7.84
C MET A 1 -63.37 26.49 -8.05
N ASN A 2 -62.95 25.38 -7.48
CA ASN A 2 -61.74 24.57 -7.80
C ASN A 2 -60.34 25.12 -7.48
N SER A 3 -60.05 25.25 -6.17
CA SER A 3 -58.66 25.33 -5.64
C SER A 3 -58.17 24.02 -5.02
N ARG A 4 -58.43 22.87 -5.66
CA ARG A 4 -58.05 21.54 -5.09
C ARG A 4 -57.23 20.66 -6.00
N ARG A 5 -56.59 21.17 -7.05
CA ARG A 5 -55.79 20.32 -7.98
C ARG A 5 -54.30 20.68 -8.14
N LEU A 6 -53.73 21.47 -7.24
CA LEU A 6 -52.33 21.94 -7.36
C LEU A 6 -51.38 21.43 -6.27
N ILE A 7 -51.81 20.50 -5.42
CA ILE A 7 -50.97 20.00 -4.32
C ILE A 7 -50.42 18.57 -4.55
N ALA A 8 -50.91 17.87 -5.59
CA ALA A 8 -50.50 16.46 -5.81
C ALA A 8 -49.27 16.24 -6.72
N THR A 9 -48.73 17.31 -7.33
CA THR A 9 -47.62 17.16 -8.31
C THR A 9 -46.24 17.52 -7.74
N LEU A 10 -46.17 18.04 -6.53
CA LEU A 10 -44.89 18.46 -5.91
C LEU A 10 -44.25 17.43 -4.94
N VAL A 11 -44.96 16.34 -4.65
CA VAL A 11 -44.44 15.33 -3.74
C VAL A 11 -43.68 14.20 -4.46
N TYR A 12 -43.81 14.06 -5.78
CA TYR A 12 -43.15 13.00 -6.55
C TYR A 12 -41.77 13.35 -7.10
N CYS A 13 -41.36 14.62 -7.11
CA CYS A 13 -40.01 15.03 -7.53
C CYS A 13 -38.94 14.95 -6.44
N GLY A 14 -39.33 14.78 -5.18
CA GLY A 14 -38.39 14.72 -4.05
C GLY A 14 -37.70 13.37 -3.81
N TRP A 15 -38.20 12.29 -4.37
CA TRP A 15 -37.71 10.93 -4.08
C TRP A 15 -36.78 10.33 -5.13
N VAL A 16 -36.61 10.97 -6.27
CA VAL A 16 -35.72 10.44 -7.34
C VAL A 16 -34.32 11.05 -7.27
N LEU A 17 -34.09 12.09 -6.46
CA LEU A 17 -32.79 12.78 -6.35
C LEU A 17 -31.88 12.23 -5.24
N LEU A 18 -32.32 11.19 -4.50
CA LEU A 18 -31.58 10.60 -3.36
C LEU A 18 -30.89 9.28 -3.70
N LEU A 19 -31.00 8.79 -4.95
CA LEU A 19 -30.37 7.52 -5.39
C LEU A 19 -29.12 7.72 -6.27
N ALA A 20 -28.65 8.94 -6.47
CA ALA A 20 -27.43 9.23 -7.23
C ALA A 20 -26.26 9.71 -6.38
N LEU A 21 -26.35 9.65 -5.06
CA LEU A 21 -25.16 9.66 -4.20
C LEU A 21 -24.56 8.25 -4.28
N GLY A 22 -23.86 8.01 -5.38
CA GLY A 22 -22.98 6.87 -5.50
C GLY A 22 -22.13 6.83 -4.25
N ILE A 23 -22.30 5.77 -3.47
CA ILE A 23 -21.39 5.41 -2.39
C ILE A 23 -20.05 5.21 -3.09
N HIS A 24 -19.26 6.28 -3.18
CA HIS A 24 -17.85 6.16 -3.47
C HIS A 24 -17.28 5.44 -2.24
N ALA A 25 -17.14 4.13 -2.35
CA ALA A 25 -16.32 3.38 -1.42
C ALA A 25 -14.97 4.09 -1.34
N PRO A 26 -14.47 4.41 -0.16
CA PRO A 26 -13.20 5.11 -0.03
C PRO A 26 -12.11 4.25 -0.65
N GLN A 27 -11.54 4.68 -1.78
CA GLN A 27 -10.41 4.03 -2.45
C GLN A 27 -9.12 4.07 -1.62
N GLY A 28 -9.21 4.36 -0.32
CA GLY A 28 -8.10 4.44 0.62
C GLY A 28 -7.87 3.22 1.50
N ALA A 29 -8.72 2.20 1.42
CA ALA A 29 -8.70 1.12 2.40
C ALA A 29 -7.54 0.11 2.23
N ALA A 30 -7.04 -0.12 1.02
CA ALA A 30 -6.03 -1.16 0.78
C ALA A 30 -4.67 -0.87 1.47
N GLY A 31 -4.29 0.39 1.60
CA GLY A 31 -3.03 0.76 2.27
C GLY A 31 -3.05 0.62 3.80
N GLN A 32 -4.24 0.56 4.41
CA GLN A 32 -4.41 0.35 5.86
C GLN A 32 -4.49 -1.14 6.23
N VAL A 33 -4.77 -1.99 5.26
CA VAL A 33 -4.98 -3.44 5.45
C VAL A 33 -3.66 -4.20 5.37
N VAL A 34 -2.67 -3.69 4.63
CA VAL A 34 -1.36 -4.31 4.50
C VAL A 34 -0.36 -3.59 5.40
N SER A 35 0.36 -4.35 6.20
CA SER A 35 1.49 -3.86 7.00
C SER A 35 2.74 -4.65 6.68
N GLY A 36 3.92 -4.07 6.96
CA GLY A 36 5.19 -4.70 6.62
C GLY A 36 6.26 -4.52 7.68
N MET A 37 7.07 -5.57 7.84
CA MET A 37 8.29 -5.54 8.63
C MET A 37 9.48 -5.97 7.77
N TYR A 38 10.66 -5.50 8.11
CA TYR A 38 11.88 -5.87 7.41
C TYR A 38 13.03 -6.21 8.35
N LYS A 39 13.95 -6.99 7.84
CA LYS A 39 15.26 -7.24 8.41
C LYS A 39 16.29 -7.07 7.30
N VAL A 40 17.37 -6.37 7.56
CA VAL A 40 18.52 -6.34 6.66
C VAL A 40 19.32 -7.64 6.87
N THR A 41 19.49 -8.41 5.81
CA THR A 41 20.24 -9.67 5.86
C THR A 41 21.64 -9.52 5.29
N GLU A 42 21.82 -8.59 4.35
CA GLU A 42 23.10 -8.35 3.71
C GLU A 42 23.22 -6.87 3.32
N THR A 43 24.45 -6.35 3.36
CA THR A 43 24.76 -4.96 2.97
C THR A 43 26.09 -4.95 2.25
N THR A 44 26.15 -4.33 1.07
CA THR A 44 27.35 -4.11 0.29
C THR A 44 27.53 -2.63 0.01
N ASP A 45 28.62 -2.04 0.45
CA ASP A 45 28.99 -0.64 0.16
C ASP A 45 29.50 -0.53 -1.29
N LEU A 46 28.88 0.31 -2.08
CA LEU A 46 29.24 0.61 -3.47
C LEU A 46 29.79 2.05 -3.64
N GLY A 47 30.27 2.64 -2.54
CA GLY A 47 30.77 4.02 -2.53
C GLY A 47 29.67 5.04 -2.24
N THR A 48 29.03 5.61 -3.25
CA THR A 48 27.91 6.57 -3.10
C THR A 48 26.56 5.88 -2.90
N GLN A 49 26.50 4.59 -3.16
CA GLN A 49 25.32 3.75 -3.03
C GLN A 49 25.59 2.58 -2.07
N VAL A 50 24.51 2.00 -1.59
CA VAL A 50 24.53 0.77 -0.80
C VAL A 50 23.55 -0.21 -1.43
N ARG A 51 24.00 -1.43 -1.61
CA ARG A 51 23.15 -2.56 -1.97
C ARG A 51 22.73 -3.24 -0.68
N VAL A 52 21.41 -3.41 -0.48
CA VAL A 52 20.86 -4.05 0.71
C VAL A 52 19.95 -5.19 0.30
N THR A 53 20.10 -6.32 0.99
CA THR A 53 19.16 -7.43 0.88
C THR A 53 18.22 -7.38 2.07
N LEU A 54 16.93 -7.24 1.79
CA LEU A 54 15.89 -7.16 2.81
C LEU A 54 15.07 -8.45 2.82
N GLN A 55 14.92 -9.05 3.97
CA GLN A 55 13.88 -10.03 4.25
C GLN A 55 12.64 -9.26 4.71
N ILE A 56 11.59 -9.29 3.90
CA ILE A 56 10.37 -8.51 4.10
C ILE A 56 9.24 -9.45 4.43
N ARG A 57 8.55 -9.19 5.53
CA ARG A 57 7.31 -9.87 5.92
C ARG A 57 6.15 -8.91 5.74
N LEU A 58 5.19 -9.29 4.90
CA LEU A 58 3.93 -8.59 4.72
C LEU A 58 2.81 -9.32 5.46
N MET A 59 1.88 -8.57 6.02
CA MET A 59 0.70 -9.07 6.72
C MET A 59 -0.54 -8.42 6.12
N ASN A 60 -1.54 -9.22 5.86
CA ASN A 60 -2.86 -8.80 5.40
C ASN A 60 -3.84 -8.89 6.58
N ALA A 61 -4.39 -7.76 7.03
CA ALA A 61 -5.39 -7.71 8.08
C ALA A 61 -6.84 -7.71 7.52
N GLY A 62 -6.99 -7.78 6.20
CA GLY A 62 -8.29 -7.76 5.51
C GLY A 62 -8.85 -9.15 5.23
N GLU A 63 -10.07 -9.13 4.68
CA GLU A 63 -10.85 -10.32 4.36
C GLU A 63 -10.62 -10.83 2.92
N ASP A 64 -9.95 -10.04 2.07
CA ASP A 64 -9.68 -10.38 0.68
C ASP A 64 -8.26 -10.87 0.49
N THR A 65 -8.07 -11.81 -0.44
CA THR A 65 -6.73 -12.21 -0.90
C THR A 65 -6.09 -11.07 -1.68
N ILE A 66 -4.82 -10.78 -1.38
CA ILE A 66 -4.03 -9.74 -2.03
C ILE A 66 -2.88 -10.36 -2.79
N PHE A 67 -2.82 -10.09 -4.09
CA PHE A 67 -1.71 -10.49 -4.96
C PHE A 67 -0.74 -9.30 -5.09
N VAL A 68 0.51 -9.49 -4.67
CA VAL A 68 1.58 -8.49 -4.83
C VAL A 68 2.43 -8.89 -6.01
N THR A 69 2.47 -8.08 -7.05
CA THR A 69 3.20 -8.39 -8.28
C THR A 69 4.56 -7.72 -8.34
N GLN A 70 4.69 -6.55 -7.72
CA GLN A 70 5.93 -5.77 -7.72
C GLN A 70 6.11 -5.07 -6.37
N ALA A 71 7.37 -4.90 -6.00
CA ALA A 71 7.79 -4.13 -4.85
C ALA A 71 8.83 -3.09 -5.26
N ARG A 72 8.70 -1.88 -4.74
CA ARG A 72 9.63 -0.77 -4.94
C ARG A 72 9.97 -0.17 -3.59
N LEU A 73 11.24 -0.10 -3.27
CA LEU A 73 11.66 0.67 -2.12
C LEU A 73 11.54 2.17 -2.44
N ARG A 74 10.76 2.89 -1.66
CA ARG A 74 10.64 4.34 -1.78
C ARG A 74 11.54 5.00 -0.77
N GLY A 75 12.50 5.77 -1.28
CA GLY A 75 13.33 6.63 -0.47
C GLY A 75 12.62 7.91 -0.03
N PHE A 76 13.29 8.70 0.77
CA PHE A 76 12.91 10.07 1.08
C PHE A 76 12.85 10.91 -0.22
N PRO A 77 12.08 12.03 -0.25
CA PRO A 77 11.62 12.68 -1.47
C PRO A 77 12.68 13.15 -2.47
N HIS A 78 13.95 12.97 -2.18
CA HIS A 78 15.05 13.42 -3.05
C HIS A 78 16.05 12.33 -3.44
N SER A 79 15.92 11.12 -2.96
CA SER A 79 16.78 10.02 -3.37
C SER A 79 16.16 9.30 -4.57
N GLY A 80 16.99 9.03 -5.57
CA GLY A 80 16.63 8.52 -6.87
C GLY A 80 15.65 7.34 -6.85
N ARG A 81 15.01 7.09 -7.99
CA ARG A 81 14.03 6.01 -8.18
C ARG A 81 14.67 4.67 -7.87
N SER A 82 14.19 3.99 -6.83
CA SER A 82 14.46 2.57 -6.74
C SER A 82 13.67 1.85 -7.86
N GLU A 83 14.31 0.88 -8.45
CA GLU A 83 13.74 0.07 -9.52
C GLU A 83 12.59 -0.80 -9.00
N ASP A 84 11.55 -0.99 -9.82
CA ASP A 84 10.50 -1.96 -9.54
C ASP A 84 11.08 -3.37 -9.62
N LYS A 85 10.89 -4.13 -8.56
CA LYS A 85 11.31 -5.53 -8.49
C LYS A 85 10.09 -6.45 -8.49
N PRO A 86 10.10 -7.56 -9.25
CA PRO A 86 9.03 -8.55 -9.17
C PRO A 86 8.96 -9.14 -7.76
N ALA A 87 7.76 -9.33 -7.23
CA ALA A 87 7.56 -9.79 -5.85
C ALA A 87 6.56 -10.94 -5.71
N HIS A 88 5.92 -11.43 -6.69
CA HIS A 88 5.04 -12.62 -6.76
C HIS A 88 4.58 -13.19 -5.39
N VAL A 89 3.97 -12.36 -4.55
CA VAL A 89 3.55 -12.72 -3.19
C VAL A 89 2.04 -12.78 -3.12
N ILE A 90 1.51 -13.83 -2.50
CA ILE A 90 0.09 -13.99 -2.21
C ILE A 90 -0.09 -13.82 -0.70
N LEU A 91 -0.98 -12.90 -0.33
CA LEU A 91 -1.39 -12.66 1.05
C LEU A 91 -2.84 -13.12 1.20
N GLU A 92 -3.03 -14.26 1.82
CA GLU A 92 -4.36 -14.75 2.18
C GLU A 92 -5.03 -13.83 3.20
N PRO A 93 -6.37 -13.84 3.33
CA PRO A 93 -7.06 -13.13 4.40
C PRO A 93 -6.45 -13.44 5.77
N HIS A 94 -6.17 -12.40 6.55
CA HIS A 94 -5.51 -12.49 7.87
C HIS A 94 -4.17 -13.23 7.86
N GLY A 95 -3.58 -13.44 6.69
CA GLY A 95 -2.35 -14.18 6.49
C GLY A 95 -1.10 -13.29 6.46
N SER A 96 0.04 -13.93 6.45
CA SER A 96 1.32 -13.27 6.24
C SER A 96 2.19 -14.07 5.29
N SER A 97 3.04 -13.38 4.53
CA SER A 97 4.01 -13.98 3.64
C SER A 97 5.35 -13.25 3.78
N GLU A 98 6.42 -13.96 3.50
CA GLU A 98 7.77 -13.44 3.60
C GLU A 98 8.51 -13.66 2.28
N PHE A 99 9.27 -12.65 1.86
CA PHE A 99 10.12 -12.73 0.68
C PHE A 99 11.40 -11.95 0.90
N THR A 100 12.42 -12.27 0.11
CA THR A 100 13.72 -11.59 0.15
C THR A 100 13.90 -10.83 -1.14
N GLN A 101 14.32 -9.57 -1.02
CA GLN A 101 14.54 -8.69 -2.17
C GLN A 101 15.78 -7.83 -1.97
N GLU A 102 16.57 -7.72 -3.04
CA GLU A 102 17.71 -6.82 -3.12
C GLU A 102 17.31 -5.47 -3.68
N PHE A 103 17.81 -4.39 -3.04
CA PHE A 103 17.63 -3.00 -3.48
C PHE A 103 18.97 -2.27 -3.47
N THR A 104 19.12 -1.32 -4.38
CA THR A 104 20.23 -0.37 -4.37
C THR A 104 19.68 1.01 -4.07
N LEU A 105 20.27 1.70 -3.10
CA LEU A 105 19.84 3.03 -2.66
C LEU A 105 21.05 3.92 -2.39
N ALA A 106 20.81 5.24 -2.28
CA ALA A 106 21.86 6.18 -1.91
C ALA A 106 22.35 5.88 -0.49
N LYS A 107 23.67 5.97 -0.28
CA LYS A 107 24.27 5.72 1.04
C LYS A 107 23.69 6.61 2.14
N GLN A 108 23.44 7.89 1.82
CA GLN A 108 22.81 8.83 2.76
C GLN A 108 21.42 8.37 3.21
N GLU A 109 20.64 7.76 2.33
CA GLU A 109 19.33 7.22 2.67
C GLU A 109 19.44 6.04 3.63
N TYR A 110 20.36 5.11 3.34
CA TYR A 110 20.63 3.98 4.22
C TYR A 110 21.08 4.42 5.62
N GLU A 111 21.90 5.46 5.70
CA GLU A 111 22.34 6.05 6.98
C GLU A 111 21.17 6.64 7.79
N LEU A 112 20.13 7.17 7.13
CA LEU A 112 18.92 7.64 7.81
C LEU A 112 18.15 6.50 8.46
N TRP A 113 18.16 5.31 7.89
CA TRP A 113 17.52 4.14 8.51
C TRP A 113 18.21 3.75 9.82
N SER A 114 19.55 3.81 9.87
CA SER A 114 20.30 3.57 11.10
C SER A 114 19.98 4.59 12.21
N LYS A 115 19.50 5.78 11.83
CA LYS A 115 19.08 6.85 12.72
C LYS A 115 17.57 6.81 13.05
N GLY A 116 16.86 5.72 12.65
CA GLY A 116 15.46 5.50 12.97
C GLY A 116 14.46 5.94 11.91
N ALA A 117 14.91 6.44 10.75
CA ALA A 117 14.01 6.68 9.63
C ALA A 117 13.42 5.35 9.11
N ARG A 118 12.14 5.37 8.78
CA ARG A 118 11.43 4.17 8.28
C ARG A 118 11.43 4.16 6.77
N PRO A 119 11.97 3.11 6.13
CA PRO A 119 11.81 2.95 4.69
C PRO A 119 10.33 2.73 4.34
N HIS A 120 9.94 3.18 3.16
CA HIS A 120 8.62 2.97 2.61
C HIS A 120 8.70 1.99 1.45
N LEU A 121 7.76 1.05 1.42
CA LEU A 121 7.65 0.09 0.33
C LEU A 121 6.41 0.41 -0.51
N GLY A 122 6.63 0.71 -1.78
CA GLY A 122 5.57 0.77 -2.78
C GLY A 122 5.29 -0.64 -3.28
N LEU A 123 4.03 -1.03 -3.26
CA LEU A 123 3.58 -2.35 -3.72
C LEU A 123 2.57 -2.19 -4.84
N ASN A 124 2.74 -2.93 -5.92
CA ASN A 124 1.71 -3.09 -6.94
C ASN A 124 0.84 -4.28 -6.55
N VAL A 125 -0.41 -4.02 -6.21
CA VAL A 125 -1.31 -5.03 -5.61
C VAL A 125 -2.60 -5.17 -6.40
N GLN A 126 -3.18 -6.36 -6.36
CA GLN A 126 -4.51 -6.67 -6.84
C GLN A 126 -5.29 -7.33 -5.70
N VAL A 127 -6.43 -6.75 -5.33
CA VAL A 127 -7.26 -7.20 -4.21
C VAL A 127 -8.49 -7.91 -4.75
N GLY A 128 -8.76 -9.14 -4.32
CA GLY A 128 -9.97 -9.88 -4.62
C GLY A 128 -10.27 -10.01 -6.13
N GLY A 129 -9.26 -10.04 -7.01
CA GLY A 129 -9.45 -10.07 -8.46
C GLY A 129 -9.84 -8.72 -9.09
N GLY A 130 -9.80 -7.62 -8.33
CA GLY A 130 -10.03 -6.27 -8.81
C GLY A 130 -8.91 -5.71 -9.69
N ALA A 131 -8.97 -4.43 -10.03
CA ALA A 131 -7.93 -3.76 -10.79
C ALA A 131 -6.62 -3.65 -9.98
N ALA A 132 -5.48 -3.69 -10.68
CA ALA A 132 -4.18 -3.45 -10.06
C ALA A 132 -4.08 -2.00 -9.57
N THR A 133 -3.56 -1.81 -8.37
CA THR A 133 -3.35 -0.50 -7.75
C THR A 133 -2.00 -0.45 -7.05
N THR A 134 -1.49 0.75 -6.81
CA THR A 134 -0.24 0.93 -6.06
C THR A 134 -0.56 1.45 -4.67
N ILE A 135 -0.08 0.75 -3.66
CA ILE A 135 -0.12 1.18 -2.27
C ILE A 135 1.30 1.48 -1.78
N THR A 136 1.42 2.33 -0.76
CA THR A 136 2.70 2.61 -0.10
C THR A 136 2.55 2.36 1.38
N ILE A 137 3.41 1.53 1.94
CA ILE A 137 3.40 1.17 3.36
C ILE A 137 4.75 1.52 4.01
N PRO A 138 4.75 2.03 5.25
CA PRO A 138 5.98 2.13 6.02
C PRO A 138 6.43 0.74 6.47
N LEU A 139 7.72 0.46 6.36
CA LEU A 139 8.30 -0.77 6.90
C LEU A 139 8.80 -0.54 8.32
N MET A 140 8.44 -1.44 9.22
CA MET A 140 8.98 -1.47 10.58
C MET A 140 10.16 -2.43 10.65
N GLN A 141 11.24 -2.01 11.28
CA GLN A 141 12.37 -2.90 11.50
C GLN A 141 11.96 -4.01 12.47
N ARG A 142 12.20 -5.25 12.09
CA ARG A 142 11.98 -6.39 12.98
C ARG A 142 12.98 -6.28 14.15
N PRO A 143 12.52 -6.36 15.42
CA PRO A 143 13.45 -6.41 16.54
C PRO A 143 14.41 -7.57 16.34
N GLY A 144 15.72 -7.28 16.32
CA GLY A 144 16.72 -8.32 16.26
C GLY A 144 16.69 -9.14 17.55
N LEU A 145 16.65 -10.45 17.43
CA LEU A 145 17.17 -11.29 18.49
C LEU A 145 18.67 -10.96 18.57
N ARG A 146 19.07 -10.24 19.62
CA ARG A 146 20.48 -10.03 19.98
C ARG A 146 21.06 -11.31 20.52
#